data_ecfb35c54bde4b31fd08c67bfa5d3dee
#
_entry.id   ecfb35c54bde4b31fd08c67bfa5d3dee
#
_cell.length_a   1.000
_cell.length_b   1.000
_cell.length_c   1.000
_cell.angle_alpha   90.00
_cell.angle_beta   90.00
_cell.angle_gamma   90.00
#
_symmetry.space_group_name_H-M   'P 1'
#
loop_
_entity.id
_entity.type
_entity.pdbx_description
1 polymer ?
#
loop_
_entity_poly.entity_id
_entity_poly.type
_entity_poly.pdbx_seq_one_letter_code
_entity_poly.pdbx_strand_id
1 'polypeptide(L)'
;MPLILVYFWIIKLLTTAMGEATSDYMVRTINPVTAVLLGFTGFVIAMVLQLRAKRYVAWIYWLAVAMVAVFGTQAADVLHIKFHVPYAASTAFYAVVLAVIFIVWYRVEGTLSIHSIRTPRRELFYWATVLATFALGTATGDLTARTLALGYLASGIWFSIAFAAVAVAHWKFGLNPILAFWICYVLTRPVGASFADYVAFPHSFGGLGVGHGPVALFLTFLIVIFVGYLTVTRKDVEEAPLPTRSGHRRGAPSAAEYRSPYRGGSFDEERYPPRSGRPPYRDGSFDEERYPPRSGRPPYRGEPFDEEPYPPGPRDEEPRRPPEGFFAWDDR
;
A
#
# COMPACT_ATOMS: atom_id res chain seq x y z
N MET A 1 2.20 -0.14 2.45
CA MET A 1 1.59 0.11 1.13
C MET A 1 2.63 -0.06 0.05
N PRO A 2 2.29 -0.42 -1.21
CA PRO A 2 3.25 -0.49 -2.30
C PRO A 2 3.80 0.88 -2.66
N LEU A 3 5.02 0.94 -3.20
CA LEU A 3 5.53 2.14 -3.87
C LEU A 3 4.75 2.38 -5.17
N ILE A 4 4.41 3.66 -5.44
CA ILE A 4 3.67 4.05 -6.64
C ILE A 4 4.63 4.25 -7.80
N LEU A 5 5.07 3.15 -8.35
CA LEU A 5 5.90 3.07 -9.53
C LEU A 5 5.06 2.70 -10.76
N VAL A 6 5.69 2.66 -11.92
CA VAL A 6 5.03 2.23 -13.18
C VAL A 6 4.35 0.86 -13.02
N TYR A 7 4.97 -0.08 -12.30
CA TYR A 7 4.39 -1.40 -12.01
C TYR A 7 3.05 -1.31 -11.29
N PHE A 8 2.91 -0.38 -10.33
CA PHE A 8 1.65 -0.15 -9.63
C PHE A 8 0.51 0.18 -10.61
N TRP A 9 0.73 1.12 -11.53
CA TRP A 9 -0.28 1.54 -12.49
C TRP A 9 -0.62 0.46 -13.51
N ILE A 10 0.38 -0.31 -13.97
CA ILE A 10 0.16 -1.44 -14.87
C ILE A 10 -0.73 -2.48 -14.19
N ILE A 11 -0.36 -2.97 -13.00
CA ILE A 11 -1.14 -3.99 -12.28
C ILE A 11 -2.51 -3.43 -11.90
N LYS A 12 -2.59 -2.16 -11.54
CA LYS A 12 -3.87 -1.50 -11.23
C LYS A 12 -4.82 -1.49 -12.42
N LEU A 13 -4.36 -1.15 -13.62
CA LEU A 13 -5.16 -1.20 -14.85
C LEU A 13 -5.56 -2.64 -15.20
N LEU A 14 -4.63 -3.60 -15.10
CA LEU A 14 -4.94 -5.01 -15.32
C LEU A 14 -5.99 -5.54 -14.33
N THR A 15 -5.89 -5.18 -13.04
CA THR A 15 -6.86 -5.61 -12.02
C THR A 15 -8.23 -4.97 -12.20
N THR A 16 -8.32 -3.73 -12.70
CA THR A 16 -9.60 -3.09 -13.01
C THR A 16 -10.29 -3.78 -14.19
N ALA A 17 -9.55 -4.06 -15.25
CA ALA A 17 -10.05 -4.78 -16.42
C ALA A 17 -10.44 -6.24 -16.08
N MET A 18 -9.61 -6.94 -15.31
CA MET A 18 -9.89 -8.31 -14.87
C MET A 18 -11.13 -8.37 -13.98
N GLY A 19 -11.28 -7.41 -13.06
CA GLY A 19 -12.45 -7.34 -12.17
C GLY A 19 -13.76 -7.20 -12.94
N GLU A 20 -13.79 -6.36 -13.99
CA GLU A 20 -14.92 -6.23 -14.91
C GLU A 20 -15.23 -7.54 -15.61
N ALA A 21 -14.26 -8.06 -16.37
CA ALA A 21 -14.46 -9.29 -17.12
C ALA A 21 -14.86 -10.48 -16.23
N THR A 22 -14.32 -10.58 -15.00
CA THR A 22 -14.65 -11.65 -14.06
C THR A 22 -16.06 -11.50 -13.51
N SER A 23 -16.44 -10.27 -13.10
CA SER A 23 -17.79 -9.96 -12.62
C SER A 23 -18.83 -10.34 -13.67
N ASP A 24 -18.66 -9.86 -14.88
CA ASP A 24 -19.55 -10.12 -16.01
C ASP A 24 -19.62 -11.61 -16.35
N TYR A 25 -18.47 -12.30 -16.36
CA TYR A 25 -18.45 -13.75 -16.59
C TYR A 25 -19.25 -14.50 -15.54
N MET A 26 -19.05 -14.17 -14.26
CA MET A 26 -19.78 -14.82 -13.16
C MET A 26 -21.28 -14.60 -13.25
N VAL A 27 -21.72 -13.35 -13.43
CA VAL A 27 -23.15 -13.00 -13.49
C VAL A 27 -23.85 -13.63 -14.70
N ARG A 28 -23.13 -13.85 -15.81
CA ARG A 28 -23.67 -14.46 -17.04
C ARG A 28 -23.67 -15.99 -17.04
N THR A 29 -22.76 -16.63 -16.28
CA THR A 29 -22.61 -18.10 -16.29
C THR A 29 -23.30 -18.79 -15.11
N ILE A 30 -23.48 -18.09 -13.98
CA ILE A 30 -24.14 -18.61 -12.79
C ILE A 30 -25.26 -17.67 -12.37
N ASN A 31 -26.11 -18.13 -11.43
CA ASN A 31 -27.17 -17.28 -10.88
C ASN A 31 -26.57 -15.96 -10.32
N PRO A 32 -27.10 -14.77 -10.69
CA PRO A 32 -26.55 -13.49 -10.28
C PRO A 32 -26.42 -13.31 -8.75
N VAL A 33 -27.37 -13.84 -7.97
CA VAL A 33 -27.30 -13.78 -6.49
C VAL A 33 -26.10 -14.61 -6.00
N THR A 34 -25.92 -15.81 -6.56
CA THR A 34 -24.76 -16.66 -6.22
C THR A 34 -23.45 -16.01 -6.62
N ALA A 35 -23.39 -15.35 -7.79
CA ALA A 35 -22.22 -14.62 -8.26
C ALA A 35 -21.82 -13.53 -7.27
N VAL A 36 -22.79 -12.71 -6.83
CA VAL A 36 -22.55 -11.63 -5.86
C VAL A 36 -22.12 -12.17 -4.50
N LEU A 37 -22.75 -13.25 -4.02
CA LEU A 37 -22.37 -13.89 -2.75
C LEU A 37 -20.95 -14.46 -2.80
N LEU A 38 -20.54 -15.07 -3.91
CA LEU A 38 -19.17 -15.54 -4.11
C LEU A 38 -18.16 -14.39 -4.16
N GLY A 39 -18.48 -13.34 -4.91
CA GLY A 39 -17.64 -12.13 -4.98
C GLY A 39 -17.51 -11.46 -3.62
N PHE A 40 -18.60 -11.32 -2.87
CA PHE A 40 -18.60 -10.80 -1.50
C PHE A 40 -17.77 -11.67 -0.55
N THR A 41 -17.95 -12.98 -0.61
CA THR A 41 -17.18 -13.92 0.22
C THR A 41 -15.67 -13.82 -0.06
N GLY A 42 -15.29 -13.82 -1.34
CA GLY A 42 -13.90 -13.63 -1.76
C GLY A 42 -13.32 -12.28 -1.31
N PHE A 43 -14.12 -11.20 -1.44
CA PHE A 43 -13.76 -9.88 -0.95
C PHE A 43 -13.51 -9.88 0.57
N VAL A 44 -14.43 -10.46 1.37
CA VAL A 44 -14.27 -10.52 2.82
C VAL A 44 -13.03 -11.31 3.21
N ILE A 45 -12.78 -12.47 2.59
CA ILE A 45 -11.59 -13.27 2.85
C ILE A 45 -10.32 -12.46 2.54
N ALA A 46 -10.24 -11.83 1.36
CA ALA A 46 -9.10 -11.04 0.96
C ALA A 46 -8.86 -9.84 1.90
N MET A 47 -9.93 -9.16 2.32
CA MET A 47 -9.86 -8.05 3.28
C MET A 47 -9.40 -8.51 4.67
N VAL A 48 -9.88 -9.64 5.15
CA VAL A 48 -9.41 -10.21 6.43
C VAL A 48 -7.92 -10.55 6.37
N LEU A 49 -7.45 -11.15 5.27
CA LEU A 49 -6.03 -11.42 5.07
C LEU A 49 -5.21 -10.12 5.06
N GLN A 50 -5.68 -9.11 4.32
CA GLN A 50 -5.01 -7.82 4.20
C GLN A 50 -4.94 -7.09 5.55
N LEU A 51 -6.04 -6.98 6.27
CA LEU A 51 -6.10 -6.28 7.56
C LEU A 51 -5.33 -7.00 8.69
N ARG A 52 -5.13 -8.31 8.56
CA ARG A 52 -4.29 -9.08 9.49
C ARG A 52 -2.80 -9.03 9.14
N ALA A 53 -2.43 -8.61 7.96
CA ALA A 53 -1.04 -8.53 7.53
C ALA A 53 -0.31 -7.40 8.29
N LYS A 54 0.64 -7.75 9.17
CA LYS A 54 1.42 -6.77 9.95
C LYS A 54 2.43 -5.96 9.13
N ARG A 55 2.66 -6.37 7.88
CA ARG A 55 3.56 -5.72 6.93
C ARG A 55 2.99 -5.83 5.53
N TYR A 56 3.44 -4.97 4.64
CA TYR A 56 3.07 -5.08 3.23
C TYR A 56 3.59 -6.40 2.64
N VAL A 57 2.66 -7.12 1.99
CA VAL A 57 2.94 -8.35 1.25
C VAL A 57 2.27 -8.21 -0.12
N ALA A 58 3.05 -8.16 -1.20
CA ALA A 58 2.56 -7.81 -2.53
C ALA A 58 1.36 -8.67 -2.96
N TRP A 59 1.44 -10.01 -2.84
CA TRP A 59 0.36 -10.87 -3.29
C TRP A 59 -0.95 -10.71 -2.48
N ILE A 60 -0.87 -10.42 -1.15
CA ILE A 60 -2.06 -10.18 -0.32
C ILE A 60 -2.73 -8.86 -0.74
N TYR A 61 -1.93 -7.81 -0.91
CA TYR A 61 -2.42 -6.50 -1.33
C TYR A 61 -3.11 -6.57 -2.70
N TRP A 62 -2.47 -7.18 -3.70
CA TRP A 62 -3.03 -7.28 -5.04
C TRP A 62 -4.21 -8.26 -5.12
N LEU A 63 -4.25 -9.30 -4.28
CA LEU A 63 -5.44 -10.13 -4.09
C LEU A 63 -6.61 -9.30 -3.55
N ALA A 64 -6.38 -8.47 -2.53
CA ALA A 64 -7.42 -7.59 -1.99
C ALA A 64 -7.91 -6.60 -3.07
N VAL A 65 -7.01 -5.97 -3.85
CA VAL A 65 -7.39 -5.08 -4.96
C VAL A 65 -8.21 -5.83 -6.02
N ALA A 66 -7.82 -7.05 -6.38
CA ALA A 66 -8.53 -7.88 -7.35
C ALA A 66 -9.94 -8.24 -6.87
N MET A 67 -10.07 -8.65 -5.60
CA MET A 67 -11.39 -8.99 -5.03
C MET A 67 -12.30 -7.77 -4.83
N VAL A 68 -11.72 -6.61 -4.48
CA VAL A 68 -12.45 -5.32 -4.49
C VAL A 68 -12.90 -4.98 -5.90
N ALA A 69 -12.10 -5.28 -6.93
CA ALA A 69 -12.47 -5.02 -8.32
C ALA A 69 -13.70 -5.85 -8.73
N VAL A 70 -13.68 -7.16 -8.46
CA VAL A 70 -14.81 -8.06 -8.77
C VAL A 70 -16.06 -7.65 -7.99
N PHE A 71 -15.96 -7.56 -6.66
CA PHE A 71 -17.13 -7.26 -5.82
C PHE A 71 -17.63 -5.83 -6.03
N GLY A 72 -16.75 -4.84 -6.20
CA GLY A 72 -17.14 -3.45 -6.45
C GLY A 72 -17.92 -3.28 -7.75
N THR A 73 -17.58 -4.01 -8.82
CA THR A 73 -18.37 -4.11 -10.04
C THR A 73 -19.73 -4.69 -9.75
N GLN A 74 -19.80 -5.87 -9.13
CA GLN A 74 -21.06 -6.53 -8.81
C GLN A 74 -21.97 -5.65 -7.95
N ALA A 75 -21.41 -4.91 -6.98
CA ALA A 75 -22.19 -4.01 -6.13
C ALA A 75 -22.79 -2.84 -6.92
N ALA A 76 -22.03 -2.30 -7.91
CA ALA A 76 -22.54 -1.26 -8.80
C ALA A 76 -23.68 -1.78 -9.70
N ASP A 77 -23.49 -2.97 -10.27
CA ASP A 77 -24.46 -3.60 -11.17
C ASP A 77 -25.76 -3.99 -10.48
N VAL A 78 -25.70 -4.45 -9.23
CA VAL A 78 -26.91 -4.75 -8.44
C VAL A 78 -27.81 -3.53 -8.33
N LEU A 79 -27.24 -2.34 -8.08
CA LEU A 79 -28.01 -1.10 -7.98
C LEU A 79 -28.73 -0.79 -9.28
N HIS A 80 -28.07 -0.98 -10.42
CA HIS A 80 -28.62 -0.75 -11.73
C HIS A 80 -29.59 -1.85 -12.19
N ILE A 81 -29.18 -3.12 -12.14
CA ILE A 81 -29.93 -4.25 -12.71
C ILE A 81 -31.14 -4.59 -11.83
N LYS A 82 -30.97 -4.67 -10.51
CA LYS A 82 -32.04 -5.11 -9.60
C LYS A 82 -32.98 -3.98 -9.21
N PHE A 83 -32.46 -2.78 -8.98
CA PHE A 83 -33.24 -1.63 -8.56
C PHE A 83 -33.62 -0.69 -9.71
N HIS A 84 -33.20 -0.98 -10.93
CA HIS A 84 -33.49 -0.20 -12.14
C HIS A 84 -33.08 1.29 -12.02
N VAL A 85 -32.05 1.56 -11.22
CA VAL A 85 -31.52 2.93 -11.06
C VAL A 85 -30.79 3.35 -12.32
N PRO A 86 -31.11 4.51 -12.94
CA PRO A 86 -30.39 5.02 -14.12
C PRO A 86 -28.90 5.18 -13.84
N TYR A 87 -28.03 4.92 -14.82
CA TYR A 87 -26.58 5.07 -14.66
C TYR A 87 -26.15 6.47 -14.22
N ALA A 88 -26.84 7.51 -14.66
CA ALA A 88 -26.58 8.87 -14.20
C ALA A 88 -26.83 9.05 -12.69
N ALA A 89 -27.90 8.44 -12.17
CA ALA A 89 -28.23 8.50 -10.73
C ALA A 89 -27.27 7.65 -9.90
N SER A 90 -26.90 6.45 -10.35
CA SER A 90 -25.92 5.61 -9.66
C SER A 90 -24.51 6.24 -9.68
N THR A 91 -24.11 6.85 -10.79
CA THR A 91 -22.85 7.61 -10.87
C THR A 91 -22.84 8.78 -9.88
N ALA A 92 -23.90 9.58 -9.83
CA ALA A 92 -24.03 10.69 -8.88
C ALA A 92 -24.01 10.19 -7.42
N PHE A 93 -24.72 9.10 -7.13
CA PHE A 93 -24.73 8.47 -5.80
C PHE A 93 -23.33 8.04 -5.36
N TYR A 94 -22.61 7.29 -6.19
CA TYR A 94 -21.25 6.84 -5.83
C TYR A 94 -20.25 7.98 -5.78
N ALA A 95 -20.41 9.03 -6.60
CA ALA A 95 -19.60 10.24 -6.50
C ALA A 95 -19.79 10.95 -5.14
N VAL A 96 -21.03 11.05 -4.68
CA VAL A 96 -21.33 11.61 -3.36
C VAL A 96 -20.75 10.73 -2.24
N VAL A 97 -20.93 9.41 -2.33
CA VAL A 97 -20.36 8.45 -1.35
C VAL A 97 -18.82 8.63 -1.27
N LEU A 98 -18.16 8.67 -2.41
CA LEU A 98 -16.71 8.86 -2.47
C LEU A 98 -16.27 10.21 -1.87
N ALA A 99 -16.99 11.28 -2.22
CA ALA A 99 -16.72 12.62 -1.66
C ALA A 99 -16.89 12.63 -0.13
N VAL A 100 -17.94 12.00 0.38
CA VAL A 100 -18.18 11.89 1.83
C VAL A 100 -17.05 11.10 2.50
N ILE A 101 -16.60 9.98 1.92
CA ILE A 101 -15.48 9.20 2.46
C ILE A 101 -14.22 10.07 2.52
N PHE A 102 -13.88 10.81 1.45
CA PHE A 102 -12.72 11.70 1.44
C PHE A 102 -12.83 12.82 2.48
N ILE A 103 -14.00 13.45 2.60
CA ILE A 103 -14.23 14.52 3.57
C ILE A 103 -14.04 13.98 5.01
N VAL A 104 -14.68 12.85 5.32
CA VAL A 104 -14.58 12.23 6.65
C VAL A 104 -13.13 11.80 6.92
N TRP A 105 -12.48 11.14 5.97
CA TRP A 105 -11.09 10.75 6.10
C TRP A 105 -10.18 11.95 6.38
N TYR A 106 -10.31 13.02 5.58
CA TYR A 106 -9.52 14.24 5.78
C TYR A 106 -9.80 14.91 7.14
N ARG A 107 -11.07 14.98 7.56
CA ARG A 107 -11.45 15.54 8.87
C ARG A 107 -10.89 14.75 10.05
N VAL A 108 -10.80 13.43 9.93
CA VAL A 108 -10.37 12.53 11.01
C VAL A 108 -8.84 12.39 11.06
N GLU A 109 -8.16 12.36 9.90
CA GLU A 109 -6.74 12.01 9.80
C GLU A 109 -5.85 13.17 9.33
N GLY A 110 -6.44 14.30 8.88
CA GLY A 110 -5.73 15.50 8.43
C GLY A 110 -5.01 15.37 7.09
N THR A 111 -4.99 14.16 6.49
CA THR A 111 -4.31 13.90 5.21
C THR A 111 -4.96 12.76 4.45
N LEU A 112 -4.91 12.84 3.12
CA LEU A 112 -5.33 11.78 2.21
C LEU A 112 -4.13 11.05 1.56
N SER A 113 -2.91 11.30 2.06
CA SER A 113 -1.70 10.67 1.53
C SER A 113 -1.69 9.18 1.82
N ILE A 114 -1.46 8.38 0.78
CA ILE A 114 -1.36 6.92 0.89
C ILE A 114 -0.08 6.47 1.61
N HIS A 115 1.00 7.27 1.56
CA HIS A 115 2.25 6.99 2.27
C HIS A 115 2.10 7.13 3.80
N SER A 116 1.04 7.82 4.24
CA SER A 116 0.71 7.98 5.65
C SER A 116 -0.05 6.79 6.25
N ILE A 117 -0.42 5.77 5.45
CA ILE A 117 -1.23 4.63 5.89
C ILE A 117 -0.37 3.65 6.68
N ARG A 118 -0.29 3.90 8.00
CA ARG A 118 0.44 3.07 8.97
C ARG A 118 -0.44 2.57 10.12
N THR A 119 -1.70 3.02 10.19
CA THR A 119 -2.65 2.66 11.23
C THR A 119 -3.83 1.88 10.64
N PRO A 120 -4.44 0.94 11.38
CA PRO A 120 -5.60 0.20 10.90
C PRO A 120 -6.77 1.09 10.49
N ARG A 121 -6.95 2.24 11.18
CA ARG A 121 -8.01 3.20 10.86
C ARG A 121 -7.80 3.86 9.50
N ARG A 122 -6.57 4.30 9.17
CA ARG A 122 -6.23 4.84 7.85
C ARG A 122 -6.36 3.79 6.75
N GLU A 123 -5.98 2.56 7.05
CA GLU A 123 -6.14 1.45 6.12
C GLU A 123 -7.62 1.17 5.82
N LEU A 124 -8.51 1.27 6.82
CA LEU A 124 -9.95 1.12 6.61
C LEU A 124 -10.51 2.23 5.70
N PHE A 125 -10.13 3.51 5.92
CA PHE A 125 -10.50 4.60 5.01
C PHE A 125 -10.01 4.37 3.59
N TYR A 126 -8.77 3.91 3.45
CA TYR A 126 -8.19 3.57 2.15
C TYR A 126 -9.04 2.52 1.42
N TRP A 127 -9.36 1.40 2.08
CA TRP A 127 -10.14 0.33 1.44
C TRP A 127 -11.59 0.73 1.17
N ALA A 128 -12.20 1.54 2.02
CA ALA A 128 -13.52 2.12 1.76
C ALA A 128 -13.49 3.04 0.52
N THR A 129 -12.45 3.88 0.41
CA THR A 129 -12.22 4.71 -0.77
C THR A 129 -12.02 3.85 -2.02
N VAL A 130 -11.18 2.82 -1.95
CA VAL A 130 -10.93 1.90 -3.07
C VAL A 130 -12.24 1.27 -3.54
N LEU A 131 -13.05 0.72 -2.63
CA LEU A 131 -14.35 0.12 -2.99
C LEU A 131 -15.28 1.13 -3.65
N ALA A 132 -15.40 2.34 -3.08
CA ALA A 132 -16.23 3.40 -3.65
C ALA A 132 -15.75 3.85 -5.05
N THR A 133 -14.42 3.90 -5.27
CA THR A 133 -13.87 4.23 -6.61
C THR A 133 -14.19 3.16 -7.64
N PHE A 134 -14.23 1.88 -7.25
CA PHE A 134 -14.63 0.81 -8.17
C PHE A 134 -16.09 0.92 -8.55
N ALA A 135 -17.00 1.12 -7.61
CA ALA A 135 -18.41 1.29 -7.89
C ALA A 135 -18.69 2.54 -8.75
N LEU A 136 -18.06 3.67 -8.40
CA LEU A 136 -18.18 4.90 -9.19
C LEU A 136 -17.67 4.70 -10.63
N GLY A 137 -16.50 4.08 -10.79
CA GLY A 137 -15.89 3.92 -12.11
C GLY A 137 -16.68 2.96 -13.01
N THR A 138 -17.30 1.89 -12.46
CA THR A 138 -18.23 1.03 -13.20
C THR A 138 -19.43 1.85 -13.68
N ALA A 139 -20.14 2.52 -12.77
CA ALA A 139 -21.31 3.32 -13.12
C ALA A 139 -20.99 4.42 -14.15
N THR A 140 -19.81 5.06 -14.04
CA THR A 140 -19.35 6.10 -14.99
C THR A 140 -18.99 5.51 -16.35
N GLY A 141 -18.33 4.36 -16.39
CA GLY A 141 -18.00 3.64 -17.62
C GLY A 141 -19.25 3.26 -18.40
N ASP A 142 -20.23 2.65 -17.73
CA ASP A 142 -21.52 2.31 -18.33
C ASP A 142 -22.34 3.54 -18.75
N LEU A 143 -22.30 4.60 -17.96
CA LEU A 143 -22.94 5.87 -18.33
C LEU A 143 -22.40 6.39 -19.67
N THR A 144 -21.09 6.40 -19.84
CA THR A 144 -20.49 6.91 -21.07
C THR A 144 -20.67 5.94 -22.24
N ALA A 145 -20.46 4.65 -22.01
CA ALA A 145 -20.51 3.66 -23.09
C ALA A 145 -21.95 3.43 -23.59
N ARG A 146 -22.90 3.30 -22.68
CA ARG A 146 -24.29 2.90 -22.98
C ARG A 146 -25.26 4.08 -23.04
N THR A 147 -25.29 4.94 -22.01
CA THR A 147 -26.29 6.04 -21.96
C THR A 147 -25.90 7.19 -22.89
N LEU A 148 -24.62 7.58 -22.89
CA LEU A 148 -24.13 8.61 -23.83
C LEU A 148 -23.80 8.06 -25.22
N ALA A 149 -23.98 6.74 -25.42
CA ALA A 149 -23.80 6.05 -26.71
C ALA A 149 -22.42 6.23 -27.35
N LEU A 150 -21.36 6.52 -26.55
CA LEU A 150 -20.00 6.61 -27.06
C LEU A 150 -19.44 5.23 -27.47
N GLY A 151 -19.98 4.14 -26.92
CA GLY A 151 -19.43 2.80 -27.04
C GLY A 151 -18.20 2.58 -26.16
N TYR A 152 -17.79 1.31 -26.03
CA TYR A 152 -16.72 0.92 -25.11
C TYR A 152 -15.35 1.44 -25.50
N LEU A 153 -14.98 1.34 -26.79
CA LEU A 153 -13.64 1.78 -27.25
C LEU A 153 -13.46 3.28 -27.07
N ALA A 154 -14.43 4.09 -27.53
CA ALA A 154 -14.31 5.55 -27.42
C ALA A 154 -14.32 6.00 -25.96
N SER A 155 -15.15 5.38 -25.09
CA SER A 155 -15.12 5.62 -23.65
C SER A 155 -13.76 5.33 -23.06
N GLY A 156 -13.16 4.18 -23.36
CA GLY A 156 -11.81 3.81 -22.91
C GLY A 156 -10.74 4.81 -23.36
N ILE A 157 -10.80 5.27 -24.60
CA ILE A 157 -9.88 6.29 -25.13
C ILE A 157 -10.05 7.61 -24.37
N TRP A 158 -11.27 8.09 -24.19
CA TRP A 158 -11.53 9.35 -23.47
C TRP A 158 -11.04 9.31 -22.02
N PHE A 159 -11.29 8.22 -21.30
CA PHE A 159 -10.77 8.07 -19.94
C PHE A 159 -9.25 7.94 -19.91
N SER A 160 -8.64 7.31 -20.93
CA SER A 160 -7.17 7.25 -21.05
C SER A 160 -6.56 8.62 -21.30
N ILE A 161 -7.20 9.44 -22.14
CA ILE A 161 -6.79 10.83 -22.38
C ILE A 161 -6.91 11.65 -21.08
N ALA A 162 -8.01 11.50 -20.34
CA ALA A 162 -8.19 12.16 -19.04
C ALA A 162 -7.12 11.73 -18.02
N PHE A 163 -6.81 10.44 -17.95
CA PHE A 163 -5.74 9.90 -17.11
C PHE A 163 -4.38 10.51 -17.48
N ALA A 164 -4.04 10.50 -18.76
CA ALA A 164 -2.79 11.09 -19.25
C ALA A 164 -2.72 12.61 -19.01
N ALA A 165 -3.83 13.32 -19.15
CA ALA A 165 -3.89 14.76 -18.90
C ALA A 165 -3.59 15.08 -17.42
N VAL A 166 -4.12 14.32 -16.47
CA VAL A 166 -3.83 14.49 -15.04
C VAL A 166 -2.35 14.19 -14.75
N ALA A 167 -1.79 13.14 -15.35
CA ALA A 167 -0.38 12.81 -15.22
C ALA A 167 0.53 13.94 -15.76
N VAL A 168 0.21 14.49 -16.93
CA VAL A 168 0.91 15.64 -17.49
C VAL A 168 0.72 16.90 -16.63
N ALA A 169 -0.49 17.13 -16.10
CA ALA A 169 -0.76 18.25 -15.21
C ALA A 169 0.08 18.17 -13.93
N HIS A 170 0.24 16.97 -13.38
CA HIS A 170 1.13 16.77 -12.24
C HIS A 170 2.59 17.05 -12.62
N TRP A 171 3.07 16.45 -13.71
CA TRP A 171 4.49 16.55 -14.10
C TRP A 171 4.90 17.95 -14.58
N LYS A 172 4.08 18.63 -15.42
CA LYS A 172 4.45 19.90 -16.03
C LYS A 172 3.93 21.14 -15.28
N PHE A 173 2.79 21.02 -14.62
CA PHE A 173 2.09 22.16 -14.00
C PHE A 173 2.07 22.09 -12.48
N GLY A 174 2.72 21.08 -11.85
CA GLY A 174 2.84 20.99 -10.40
C GLY A 174 1.51 20.70 -9.69
N LEU A 175 0.58 19.99 -10.34
CA LEU A 175 -0.65 19.57 -9.68
C LEU A 175 -0.32 18.79 -8.40
N ASN A 176 -1.04 19.09 -7.30
CA ASN A 176 -0.84 18.44 -6.01
C ASN A 176 -0.78 16.90 -6.16
N PRO A 177 0.28 16.22 -5.65
CA PRO A 177 0.50 14.80 -5.86
C PRO A 177 -0.62 13.93 -5.29
N ILE A 178 -1.19 14.29 -4.13
CA ILE A 178 -2.29 13.53 -3.52
C ILE A 178 -3.54 13.61 -4.39
N LEU A 179 -3.87 14.82 -4.89
CA LEU A 179 -5.01 15.02 -5.77
C LEU A 179 -4.83 14.27 -7.09
N ALA A 180 -3.65 14.42 -7.72
CA ALA A 180 -3.34 13.74 -8.97
C ALA A 180 -3.41 12.22 -8.81
N PHE A 181 -2.85 11.67 -7.72
CA PHE A 181 -2.95 10.24 -7.42
C PHE A 181 -4.41 9.78 -7.36
N TRP A 182 -5.26 10.44 -6.58
CA TRP A 182 -6.65 10.00 -6.43
C TRP A 182 -7.47 10.15 -7.69
N ILE A 183 -7.27 11.22 -8.48
CA ILE A 183 -7.94 11.37 -9.78
C ILE A 183 -7.50 10.25 -10.74
N CYS A 184 -6.19 10.00 -10.88
CA CYS A 184 -5.68 8.90 -11.68
C CYS A 184 -6.21 7.55 -11.17
N TYR A 185 -6.27 7.35 -9.85
CA TYR A 185 -6.77 6.12 -9.23
C TYR A 185 -8.23 5.85 -9.59
N VAL A 186 -9.08 6.87 -9.52
CA VAL A 186 -10.49 6.78 -9.96
C VAL A 186 -10.59 6.47 -11.44
N LEU A 187 -9.82 7.18 -12.29
CA LEU A 187 -9.84 7.04 -13.75
C LEU A 187 -9.36 5.66 -14.23
N THR A 188 -8.47 4.97 -13.49
CA THR A 188 -8.05 3.62 -13.88
C THR A 188 -9.22 2.66 -14.01
N ARG A 189 -10.30 2.88 -13.25
CA ARG A 189 -11.44 1.96 -13.24
C ARG A 189 -12.25 2.01 -14.53
N PRO A 190 -12.79 3.19 -14.97
CA PRO A 190 -13.49 3.26 -16.25
C PRO A 190 -12.58 2.95 -17.45
N VAL A 191 -11.27 3.27 -17.39
CA VAL A 191 -10.31 2.86 -18.44
C VAL A 191 -10.28 1.33 -18.55
N GLY A 192 -10.00 0.62 -17.46
CA GLY A 192 -9.87 -0.84 -17.47
C GLY A 192 -11.19 -1.52 -17.86
N ALA A 193 -12.32 -1.08 -17.31
CA ALA A 193 -13.64 -1.61 -17.63
C ALA A 193 -13.96 -1.46 -19.11
N SER A 194 -13.83 -0.23 -19.66
CA SER A 194 -14.16 0.02 -21.06
C SER A 194 -13.33 -0.81 -22.04
N PHE A 195 -12.03 -1.01 -21.77
CA PHE A 195 -11.20 -1.87 -22.63
C PHE A 195 -11.52 -3.35 -22.44
N ALA A 196 -11.83 -3.81 -21.20
CA ALA A 196 -12.25 -5.18 -20.96
C ALA A 196 -13.55 -5.50 -21.71
N ASP A 197 -14.52 -4.61 -21.64
CA ASP A 197 -15.80 -4.71 -22.32
C ASP A 197 -15.64 -4.67 -23.84
N TYR A 198 -14.81 -3.74 -24.34
CA TYR A 198 -14.51 -3.68 -25.77
C TYR A 198 -13.96 -5.01 -26.31
N VAL A 199 -13.07 -5.66 -25.57
CA VAL A 199 -12.51 -6.95 -26.00
C VAL A 199 -13.51 -8.10 -25.80
N ALA A 200 -14.30 -8.07 -24.72
CA ALA A 200 -15.15 -9.18 -24.32
C ALA A 200 -16.50 -9.24 -25.04
N PHE A 201 -17.17 -8.09 -25.22
CA PHE A 201 -18.51 -8.04 -25.81
C PHE A 201 -18.52 -8.44 -27.30
N PRO A 202 -19.64 -9.06 -27.79
CA PRO A 202 -19.82 -9.38 -29.20
C PRO A 202 -19.81 -8.15 -30.11
N HIS A 203 -19.52 -8.37 -31.39
CA HIS A 203 -19.54 -7.29 -32.41
C HIS A 203 -20.86 -6.54 -32.48
N SER A 204 -21.99 -7.20 -32.21
CA SER A 204 -23.32 -6.56 -32.15
C SER A 204 -23.43 -5.46 -31.08
N PHE A 205 -22.58 -5.49 -30.07
CA PHE A 205 -22.46 -4.46 -29.03
C PHE A 205 -21.22 -3.57 -29.21
N GLY A 206 -20.56 -3.62 -30.36
CA GLY A 206 -19.37 -2.82 -30.66
C GLY A 206 -18.07 -3.34 -30.06
N GLY A 207 -18.03 -4.60 -29.62
CA GLY A 207 -16.84 -5.28 -29.07
C GLY A 207 -16.14 -6.19 -30.07
N LEU A 208 -15.06 -6.85 -29.62
CA LEU A 208 -14.26 -7.79 -30.43
C LEU A 208 -14.75 -9.26 -30.32
N GLY A 209 -15.67 -9.59 -29.45
CA GLY A 209 -16.30 -10.91 -29.35
C GLY A 209 -15.43 -11.99 -28.70
N VAL A 210 -14.36 -11.68 -27.99
CA VAL A 210 -13.48 -12.68 -27.35
C VAL A 210 -14.20 -13.42 -26.22
N GLY A 211 -15.14 -12.76 -25.56
CA GLY A 211 -15.88 -13.28 -24.41
C GLY A 211 -15.21 -12.96 -23.06
N HIS A 212 -16.05 -12.80 -22.03
CA HIS A 212 -15.59 -12.35 -20.71
C HIS A 212 -14.70 -13.38 -20.00
N GLY A 213 -14.96 -14.70 -20.15
CA GLY A 213 -14.16 -15.76 -19.53
C GLY A 213 -12.70 -15.78 -19.99
N PRO A 214 -12.43 -15.89 -21.30
CA PRO A 214 -11.06 -15.83 -21.83
C PRO A 214 -10.32 -14.53 -21.47
N VAL A 215 -11.01 -13.37 -21.52
CA VAL A 215 -10.43 -12.08 -21.12
C VAL A 215 -10.05 -12.08 -19.63
N ALA A 216 -10.95 -12.54 -18.75
CA ALA A 216 -10.68 -12.65 -17.33
C ALA A 216 -9.48 -13.56 -17.02
N LEU A 217 -9.39 -14.72 -17.66
CA LEU A 217 -8.29 -15.67 -17.50
C LEU A 217 -6.95 -15.08 -17.97
N PHE A 218 -6.93 -14.47 -19.15
CA PHE A 218 -5.72 -13.84 -19.68
C PHE A 218 -5.20 -12.71 -18.78
N LEU A 219 -6.09 -11.83 -18.34
CA LEU A 219 -5.72 -10.71 -17.43
C LEU A 219 -5.26 -11.24 -16.08
N THR A 220 -5.93 -12.27 -15.53
CA THR A 220 -5.50 -12.92 -14.28
C THR A 220 -4.09 -13.50 -14.42
N PHE A 221 -3.81 -14.18 -15.53
CA PHE A 221 -2.49 -14.73 -15.81
C PHE A 221 -1.40 -13.63 -15.82
N LEU A 222 -1.66 -12.51 -16.50
CA LEU A 222 -0.73 -11.37 -16.49
C LEU A 222 -0.52 -10.80 -15.09
N ILE A 223 -1.60 -10.63 -14.31
CA ILE A 223 -1.52 -10.13 -12.93
C ILE A 223 -0.66 -11.07 -12.08
N VAL A 224 -0.86 -12.38 -12.17
CA VAL A 224 -0.07 -13.38 -11.43
C VAL A 224 1.43 -13.26 -11.77
N ILE A 225 1.77 -13.07 -13.05
CA ILE A 225 3.17 -12.88 -13.47
C ILE A 225 3.75 -11.61 -12.84
N PHE A 226 3.06 -10.47 -12.97
CA PHE A 226 3.57 -9.20 -12.42
C PHE A 226 3.66 -9.21 -10.90
N VAL A 227 2.64 -9.73 -10.22
CA VAL A 227 2.63 -9.85 -8.75
C VAL A 227 3.68 -10.86 -8.28
N GLY A 228 3.86 -11.97 -8.98
CA GLY A 228 4.94 -12.92 -8.74
C GLY A 228 6.33 -12.25 -8.87
N TYR A 229 6.54 -11.47 -9.94
CA TYR A 229 7.75 -10.69 -10.12
C TYR A 229 7.99 -9.71 -8.97
N LEU A 230 6.98 -8.94 -8.55
CA LEU A 230 7.11 -8.01 -7.41
C LEU A 230 7.38 -8.74 -6.09
N THR A 231 6.73 -9.89 -5.88
CA THR A 231 6.92 -10.70 -4.66
C THR A 231 8.37 -11.19 -4.53
N VAL A 232 8.99 -11.57 -5.65
CA VAL A 232 10.39 -12.06 -5.69
C VAL A 232 11.37 -10.88 -5.62
N THR A 233 11.18 -9.83 -6.42
CA THR A 233 12.14 -8.73 -6.58
C THR A 233 12.01 -7.65 -5.52
N ARG A 234 10.86 -7.55 -4.84
CA ARG A 234 10.53 -6.53 -3.83
C ARG A 234 10.73 -5.08 -4.29
N LYS A 235 10.67 -4.83 -5.60
CA LYS A 235 10.87 -3.49 -6.19
C LYS A 235 9.80 -2.47 -5.81
N ASP A 236 8.68 -2.94 -5.27
CA ASP A 236 7.54 -2.16 -4.78
C ASP A 236 7.59 -1.90 -3.25
N VAL A 237 8.70 -2.24 -2.60
CA VAL A 237 8.91 -2.03 -1.16
C VAL A 237 9.99 -0.97 -0.98
N GLU A 238 9.72 0.05 -0.15
CA GLU A 238 10.71 1.02 0.27
C GLU A 238 11.79 0.30 1.10
N GLU A 239 13.04 0.33 0.63
CA GLU A 239 14.18 -0.15 1.43
C GLU A 239 14.33 0.80 2.62
N ALA A 240 14.26 0.24 3.83
CA ALA A 240 14.56 1.02 5.03
C ALA A 240 15.96 1.64 4.86
N PRO A 241 16.14 2.96 5.07
CA PRO A 241 17.44 3.57 5.00
C PRO A 241 18.42 2.77 5.87
N LEU A 242 19.51 2.29 5.26
CA LEU A 242 20.58 1.67 6.03
C LEU A 242 20.94 2.64 7.15
N PRO A 243 21.04 2.20 8.43
CA PRO A 243 21.46 3.07 9.50
C PRO A 243 22.80 3.66 9.07
N THR A 244 22.79 4.96 8.78
CA THR A 244 24.02 5.71 8.53
C THR A 244 24.88 5.45 9.77
N ARG A 245 25.92 4.68 9.59
CA ARG A 245 26.95 4.46 10.58
C ARG A 245 27.57 5.85 10.81
N SER A 246 26.90 6.64 11.66
CA SER A 246 27.46 7.91 12.13
C SER A 246 28.77 7.53 12.78
N GLY A 247 29.83 7.72 12.02
CA GLY A 247 31.20 7.59 12.49
C GLY A 247 31.42 8.63 13.57
N HIS A 248 30.93 8.36 14.77
CA HIS A 248 31.57 8.89 15.96
C HIS A 248 32.96 8.23 16.02
N ARG A 249 33.85 8.69 15.15
CA ARG A 249 35.26 8.71 15.51
C ARG A 249 35.34 9.60 16.76
N ARG A 250 35.10 8.98 17.92
CA ARG A 250 35.70 9.51 19.14
C ARG A 250 37.17 9.53 18.85
N GLY A 251 37.70 10.72 18.59
CA GLY A 251 39.13 10.92 18.56
C GLY A 251 39.71 10.29 19.81
N ALA A 252 40.57 9.29 19.65
CA ALA A 252 41.38 8.82 20.75
C ALA A 252 42.09 10.05 21.32
N PRO A 253 41.99 10.34 22.63
CA PRO A 253 42.75 11.45 23.19
C PRO A 253 44.26 11.17 22.93
N SER A 254 44.89 12.12 22.30
CA SER A 254 46.34 12.12 22.05
C SER A 254 47.03 11.88 23.38
N ALA A 255 47.99 10.95 23.42
CA ALA A 255 48.81 10.59 24.57
C ALA A 255 49.67 11.76 25.13
N ALA A 256 49.50 12.98 24.62
CA ALA A 256 50.23 14.17 25.02
C ALA A 256 49.57 15.00 26.15
N GLU A 257 48.37 14.64 26.59
CA GLU A 257 47.66 15.50 27.57
C GLU A 257 47.47 14.86 28.95
N TYR A 258 48.25 13.83 29.26
CA TYR A 258 48.34 13.28 30.62
C TYR A 258 49.48 13.97 31.38
N ARG A 259 49.38 15.30 31.63
CA ARG A 259 50.18 15.99 32.65
C ARG A 259 49.35 16.00 33.96
N SER A 260 49.81 15.15 34.86
CA SER A 260 49.39 15.07 36.25
C SER A 260 49.66 16.40 36.97
N PRO A 261 48.69 17.06 37.59
CA PRO A 261 48.94 18.19 38.50
C PRO A 261 48.84 17.67 39.95
N TYR A 262 49.69 16.80 40.35
CA TYR A 262 49.93 16.60 41.81
C TYR A 262 51.21 17.27 42.20
N ARG A 263 51.13 18.51 42.68
CA ARG A 263 52.14 19.11 43.55
C ARG A 263 51.39 19.99 44.56
N GLY A 264 51.34 19.46 45.83
CA GLY A 264 51.44 20.14 47.09
C GLY A 264 50.43 21.29 47.36
N GLY A 265 49.58 21.12 48.33
CA GLY A 265 48.77 22.15 48.93
C GLY A 265 47.95 21.61 50.07
N SER A 266 48.24 22.11 51.25
CA SER A 266 47.76 21.81 52.60
C SER A 266 46.23 21.66 52.74
N PHE A 267 45.87 20.75 53.64
CA PHE A 267 44.54 20.56 54.18
C PHE A 267 44.09 21.83 54.92
N ASP A 268 42.93 22.34 54.56
CA ASP A 268 42.06 23.17 55.42
C ASP A 268 40.68 22.52 55.49
N GLU A 269 40.32 22.22 56.70
CA GLU A 269 39.09 21.62 57.20
C GLU A 269 38.02 22.70 57.34
N GLU A 270 37.04 22.81 56.38
CA GLU A 270 35.82 23.56 56.65
C GLU A 270 34.56 22.93 56.03
N ARG A 271 33.79 22.32 56.94
CA ARG A 271 32.35 22.46 57.15
C ARG A 271 31.39 22.12 56.02
N TYR A 272 30.89 20.87 56.02
CA TYR A 272 29.62 20.51 55.37
C TYR A 272 28.44 20.63 56.37
N PRO A 273 27.31 21.25 55.99
CA PRO A 273 26.09 21.23 56.78
C PRO A 273 25.35 19.89 56.64
N PRO A 274 24.60 19.43 57.69
CA PRO A 274 23.93 18.13 57.66
C PRO A 274 22.66 18.16 56.78
N ARG A 275 22.52 17.18 55.89
CA ARG A 275 21.27 16.91 55.18
C ARG A 275 20.30 16.17 56.12
N SER A 276 19.26 16.87 56.52
CA SER A 276 18.07 16.31 57.21
C SER A 276 17.12 15.62 56.17
N GLY A 277 16.58 14.47 56.59
CA GLY A 277 15.27 14.00 56.17
C GLY A 277 15.26 12.89 55.09
N ARG A 278 15.38 11.64 55.52
CA ARG A 278 14.75 10.49 54.85
C ARG A 278 13.56 10.02 55.69
N PRO A 279 12.38 9.81 55.09
CA PRO A 279 11.29 9.14 55.81
C PRO A 279 11.55 7.64 55.98
N PRO A 280 10.99 6.97 56.97
CA PRO A 280 11.24 5.56 57.30
C PRO A 280 10.50 4.65 56.33
N TYR A 281 11.20 3.60 55.89
CA TYR A 281 10.63 2.46 55.17
C TYR A 281 9.70 1.67 56.12
N ARG A 282 8.45 1.49 55.69
CA ARG A 282 7.44 0.67 56.33
C ARG A 282 7.63 -0.76 55.87
N ASP A 283 7.90 -1.65 56.82
CA ASP A 283 7.96 -3.10 56.69
C ASP A 283 6.61 -3.63 56.16
N GLY A 284 6.64 -4.40 55.12
CA GLY A 284 5.48 -5.08 54.53
C GLY A 284 5.94 -6.37 53.89
N SER A 285 5.73 -7.45 54.64
CA SER A 285 5.91 -8.82 54.22
C SER A 285 5.24 -9.12 52.88
N PHE A 286 5.99 -9.67 51.93
CA PHE A 286 5.46 -10.34 50.74
C PHE A 286 5.94 -11.78 50.70
N ASP A 287 4.97 -12.67 50.56
CA ASP A 287 5.08 -14.12 50.54
C ASP A 287 5.95 -14.62 49.38
N GLU A 288 6.78 -15.61 49.73
CA GLU A 288 7.63 -16.40 48.86
C GLU A 288 6.78 -17.38 48.02
N GLU A 289 6.47 -17.09 46.76
CA GLU A 289 6.04 -18.08 45.77
C GLU A 289 7.13 -18.39 44.76
N ARG A 290 7.77 -19.43 45.03
CA ARG A 290 8.42 -20.52 44.29
C ARG A 290 8.57 -20.34 42.78
N TYR A 291 9.80 -19.97 42.32
CA TYR A 291 10.29 -20.26 40.94
C TYR A 291 11.25 -21.46 40.98
N PRO A 292 11.14 -22.41 40.03
CA PRO A 292 12.07 -23.54 39.96
C PRO A 292 13.43 -23.12 39.38
N PRO A 293 14.55 -23.82 39.77
CA PRO A 293 15.88 -23.45 39.31
C PRO A 293 16.15 -23.83 37.86
N ARG A 294 16.68 -22.88 37.09
CA ARG A 294 17.21 -23.13 35.74
C ARG A 294 18.49 -23.91 35.79
N SER A 295 18.46 -25.13 35.27
CA SER A 295 19.58 -26.03 35.04
C SER A 295 20.62 -25.45 34.06
N GLY A 296 21.88 -25.72 34.40
CA GLY A 296 23.15 -25.31 33.87
C GLY A 296 23.35 -25.26 32.36
N ARG A 297 24.06 -24.23 31.97
CA ARG A 297 24.80 -24.20 30.67
C ARG A 297 26.20 -24.79 30.89
N PRO A 298 26.72 -25.63 29.98
CA PRO A 298 28.08 -26.08 30.04
C PRO A 298 29.07 -24.97 29.62
N PRO A 299 30.34 -25.03 30.09
CA PRO A 299 31.35 -24.01 29.77
C PRO A 299 31.83 -24.11 28.32
N TYR A 300 31.92 -22.97 27.66
CA TYR A 300 32.52 -22.83 26.31
C TYR A 300 34.02 -23.13 26.41
N ARG A 301 34.43 -24.16 25.69
CA ARG A 301 35.85 -24.50 25.46
C ARG A 301 36.28 -23.72 24.19
N GLY A 302 37.17 -22.74 24.35
CA GLY A 302 37.74 -21.97 23.23
C GLY A 302 38.64 -22.84 22.38
N GLU A 303 38.40 -22.87 21.08
CA GLU A 303 39.33 -23.28 20.08
C GLU A 303 39.96 -22.02 19.42
N PRO A 304 41.26 -22.04 19.01
CA PRO A 304 41.89 -20.88 18.44
C PRO A 304 41.37 -20.62 17.02
N PHE A 305 41.04 -19.35 16.73
CA PHE A 305 40.70 -18.89 15.40
C PHE A 305 41.95 -18.77 14.57
N ASP A 306 42.05 -19.53 13.48
CA ASP A 306 43.01 -19.30 12.39
C ASP A 306 42.61 -18.05 11.62
N GLU A 307 43.48 -17.06 11.56
CA GLU A 307 43.33 -15.83 10.77
C GLU A 307 43.49 -16.15 9.28
N GLU A 308 42.38 -16.30 8.53
CA GLU A 308 42.42 -16.19 7.08
C GLU A 308 42.36 -14.72 6.66
N PRO A 309 43.18 -14.29 5.68
CA PRO A 309 43.24 -12.90 5.24
C PRO A 309 41.97 -12.53 4.45
N TYR A 310 41.31 -11.43 4.86
CA TYR A 310 40.16 -10.84 4.21
C TYR A 310 40.46 -10.50 2.74
N PRO A 311 39.57 -10.84 1.79
CA PRO A 311 39.66 -10.35 0.43
C PRO A 311 39.40 -8.83 0.38
N PRO A 312 40.05 -8.09 -0.56
CA PRO A 312 39.87 -6.64 -0.68
C PRO A 312 38.42 -6.29 -1.01
N GLY A 313 37.86 -5.33 -0.25
CA GLY A 313 36.50 -4.84 -0.42
C GLY A 313 36.23 -4.24 -1.82
N PRO A 314 34.99 -4.28 -2.30
CA PRO A 314 34.65 -3.66 -3.57
C PRO A 314 34.94 -2.16 -3.54
N ARG A 315 35.55 -1.68 -4.65
CA ARG A 315 35.87 -0.26 -4.90
C ARG A 315 34.55 0.55 -4.81
N ASP A 316 34.68 1.76 -4.29
CA ASP A 316 33.65 2.77 -4.20
C ASP A 316 32.98 2.96 -5.58
N GLU A 317 31.89 2.24 -5.84
CA GLU A 317 30.97 2.60 -6.90
C GLU A 317 30.10 3.74 -6.35
N GLU A 318 30.17 4.87 -7.00
CA GLU A 318 29.32 6.03 -6.83
C GLU A 318 27.84 5.58 -6.76
N PRO A 319 27.03 6.03 -5.80
CA PRO A 319 25.64 5.59 -5.69
C PRO A 319 24.89 5.98 -6.97
N ARG A 320 24.53 4.98 -7.76
CA ARG A 320 23.67 5.17 -8.94
C ARG A 320 22.38 5.81 -8.45
N ARG A 321 22.08 6.99 -8.95
CA ARG A 321 20.76 7.61 -8.77
C ARG A 321 19.70 6.60 -9.20
N PRO A 322 18.65 6.41 -8.41
CA PRO A 322 17.54 5.57 -8.85
C PRO A 322 17.00 6.14 -10.17
N PRO A 323 16.58 5.29 -11.12
CA PRO A 323 15.96 5.76 -12.34
C PRO A 323 14.78 6.65 -11.98
N GLU A 324 14.77 7.88 -12.47
CA GLU A 324 13.64 8.80 -12.32
C GLU A 324 12.41 8.13 -12.94
N GLY A 325 11.63 7.48 -12.10
CA GLY A 325 10.41 6.81 -12.53
C GLY A 325 9.41 7.88 -12.95
N PHE A 326 8.87 7.76 -14.15
CA PHE A 326 7.90 8.65 -14.79
C PHE A 326 6.67 8.97 -13.91
N PHE A 327 6.51 8.30 -12.78
CA PHE A 327 5.46 8.48 -11.77
C PHE A 327 5.98 8.23 -10.34
N ALA A 328 7.09 8.83 -9.95
CA ALA A 328 7.43 8.94 -8.54
C ALA A 328 6.59 10.07 -7.92
N TRP A 329 5.68 9.73 -7.01
CA TRP A 329 4.86 10.67 -6.28
C TRP A 329 5.58 11.03 -4.99
N ASP A 330 6.26 12.19 -4.99
CA ASP A 330 6.97 12.74 -3.82
C ASP A 330 6.00 13.62 -3.01
N ASP A 331 5.89 13.35 -1.72
CA ASP A 331 5.03 14.06 -0.75
C ASP A 331 5.68 15.38 -0.22
N ARG A 332 6.47 16.06 -1.02
CA ARG A 332 7.00 17.37 -0.60
C ARG A 332 5.93 18.43 -0.54
#